data_71f51c4c7f4d9afbcffbc405a486ef07
#
_entry.id   71f51c4c7f4d9afbcffbc405a486ef07
#
_cell.length_a   1.000
_cell.length_b   1.000
_cell.length_c   1.000
_cell.angle_alpha   90.00
_cell.angle_beta   90.00
_cell.angle_gamma   90.00
#
_symmetry.space_group_name_H-M   'P 1'
#
loop_
_entity.id
_entity.type
_entity.pdbx_description
1 polymer ?
#
loop_
_entity_poly.entity_id
_entity_poly.type
_entity_poly.pdbx_seq_one_letter_code
_entity_poly.pdbx_strand_id
1 'polypeptide(L)'
;MAKSKEEKTNVMRVLEQKKIAYTAHTYPHEEGVAVDGVTVAQSMGFDPAAVFKTLVARGAKGQFYVFDVPVAENLDLKKAAKAVGEKSIEMIHQKELLPLTGYVHGGCSPVGMKKLFPAVIDASAENLETMIVSAGKIGYQVELSPRDLAALVRAKFADLIAE
;
A
#
# COMPACT_ATOMS: atom_id res chain seq x y z
N MET A 1 6.94 29.01 8.47
CA MET A 1 6.69 28.56 8.39
C MET A 1 6.21 27.97 8.00
N ALA A 2 6.11 27.68 7.84
CA ALA A 2 5.64 27.03 7.49
C ALA A 2 5.42 26.17 7.44
N LYS A 3 5.55 25.85 7.39
CA LYS A 3 5.47 25.04 7.35
C LYS A 3 5.09 24.27 7.29
N SER A 4 5.39 24.73 7.23
CA SER A 4 5.15 23.66 6.80
C SER A 4 4.10 22.84 7.15
N LYS A 5 3.27 23.03 6.83
CA LYS A 5 2.23 22.36 7.10
C LYS A 5 2.17 21.24 6.30
N GLU A 6 2.58 20.19 6.84
CA GLU A 6 2.36 18.98 6.17
C GLU A 6 0.91 18.82 5.97
N GLU A 7 0.56 18.50 4.77
CA GLU A 7 -0.81 18.31 4.41
C GLU A 7 -1.32 17.02 5.06
N LYS A 8 -2.45 17.11 5.73
CA LYS A 8 -3.06 15.89 6.29
C LYS A 8 -3.91 15.24 5.23
N THR A 9 -3.56 14.01 4.84
CA THR A 9 -4.27 13.27 3.80
C THR A 9 -5.49 12.57 4.38
N ASN A 10 -6.36 12.07 3.49
CA ASN A 10 -7.53 11.30 3.93
C ASN A 10 -7.10 10.03 4.68
N VAL A 11 -6.01 9.40 4.26
CA VAL A 11 -5.50 8.22 4.96
C VAL A 11 -5.18 8.56 6.40
N MET A 12 -4.50 9.69 6.63
CA MET A 12 -4.15 10.12 7.98
C MET A 12 -5.40 10.39 8.81
N ARG A 13 -6.42 11.00 8.20
CA ARG A 13 -7.68 11.26 8.90
C ARG A 13 -8.38 9.97 9.29
N VAL A 14 -8.36 8.96 8.41
CA VAL A 14 -8.96 7.66 8.72
C VAL A 14 -8.25 7.02 9.90
N LEU A 15 -6.91 7.05 9.89
CA LEU A 15 -6.13 6.47 10.99
C LEU A 15 -6.44 7.17 12.31
N GLU A 16 -6.57 8.49 12.28
CA GLU A 16 -6.88 9.25 13.49
C GLU A 16 -8.29 8.94 13.98
N GLN A 17 -9.25 8.83 13.07
CA GLN A 17 -10.63 8.49 13.45
C GLN A 17 -10.69 7.11 14.10
N LYS A 18 -9.88 6.18 13.65
CA LYS A 18 -9.84 4.82 14.19
C LYS A 18 -8.90 4.70 15.37
N LYS A 19 -8.26 5.79 15.76
CA LYS A 19 -7.34 5.84 16.90
C LYS A 19 -6.16 4.90 16.71
N ILE A 20 -5.66 4.82 15.48
CA ILE A 20 -4.49 4.02 15.14
C ILE A 20 -3.28 4.92 15.13
N ALA A 21 -2.27 4.56 15.91
CA ALA A 21 -1.02 5.32 15.98
C ALA A 21 -0.26 5.20 14.67
N TYR A 22 0.27 6.31 14.18
CA TYR A 22 1.08 6.31 12.97
C TYR A 22 2.08 7.46 13.01
N THR A 23 3.12 7.35 12.19
CA THR A 23 4.06 8.43 11.98
C THR A 23 4.00 8.81 10.50
N ALA A 24 3.85 10.09 10.22
CA ALA A 24 3.81 10.58 8.84
C ALA A 24 5.23 10.84 8.34
N HIS A 25 5.49 10.50 7.08
CA HIS A 25 6.77 10.76 6.43
C HIS A 25 6.52 11.40 5.08
N THR A 26 7.46 12.20 4.63
CA THR A 26 7.41 12.79 3.29
C THR A 26 8.71 12.46 2.57
N TYR A 27 8.66 12.53 1.25
CA TYR A 27 9.86 12.34 0.44
C TYR A 27 9.84 13.34 -0.72
N PRO A 28 11.02 13.67 -1.29
CA PRO A 28 11.07 14.62 -2.42
C PRO A 28 10.30 14.10 -3.61
N HIS A 29 9.49 14.95 -4.21
CA HIS A 29 8.69 14.56 -5.35
C HIS A 29 8.28 15.79 -6.14
N GLU A 30 7.88 15.56 -7.40
CA GLU A 30 7.24 16.56 -8.22
C GLU A 30 5.77 16.22 -8.29
N GLU A 31 4.93 17.24 -8.32
CA GLU A 31 3.50 17.03 -8.31
C GLU A 31 3.07 16.16 -9.49
N GLY A 32 2.31 15.10 -9.20
CA GLY A 32 1.81 14.21 -10.24
C GLY A 32 2.81 13.23 -10.82
N VAL A 33 4.04 13.24 -10.34
CA VAL A 33 5.10 12.36 -10.85
C VAL A 33 5.39 11.27 -9.84
N ALA A 34 5.15 10.00 -10.22
CA ALA A 34 5.40 8.86 -9.37
C ALA A 34 6.89 8.64 -9.19
N VAL A 35 7.29 8.23 -7.99
CA VAL A 35 8.67 7.90 -7.66
C VAL A 35 8.72 6.41 -7.37
N ASP A 36 9.73 5.74 -7.91
CA ASP A 36 9.94 4.31 -7.69
C ASP A 36 10.10 4.00 -6.19
N GLY A 37 9.48 2.90 -5.75
CA GLY A 37 9.38 2.58 -4.33
C GLY A 37 10.71 2.42 -3.62
N VAL A 38 11.70 1.83 -4.27
CA VAL A 38 13.03 1.67 -3.65
C VAL A 38 13.67 3.04 -3.45
N THR A 39 13.54 3.93 -4.44
CA THR A 39 14.04 5.30 -4.32
C THR A 39 13.33 6.03 -3.18
N VAL A 40 12.02 5.84 -3.05
CA VAL A 40 11.25 6.44 -1.95
C VAL A 40 11.82 5.99 -0.60
N ALA A 41 12.01 4.66 -0.44
CA ALA A 41 12.53 4.13 0.81
C ALA A 41 13.91 4.72 1.12
N GLN A 42 14.78 4.74 0.13
CA GLN A 42 16.14 5.26 0.31
C GLN A 42 16.12 6.74 0.66
N SER A 43 15.25 7.51 0.03
CA SER A 43 15.21 8.95 0.29
C SER A 43 14.71 9.27 1.70
N MET A 44 13.94 8.37 2.29
CA MET A 44 13.46 8.53 3.67
C MET A 44 14.42 7.89 4.69
N GLY A 45 15.45 7.17 4.23
CA GLY A 45 16.39 6.52 5.13
C GLY A 45 15.87 5.20 5.70
N PHE A 46 14.92 4.56 5.03
CA PHE A 46 14.36 3.29 5.50
C PHE A 46 14.80 2.13 4.63
N ASP A 47 14.83 0.95 5.25
CA ASP A 47 15.09 -0.30 4.55
C ASP A 47 13.92 -0.56 3.61
N PRO A 48 14.18 -0.82 2.31
CA PRO A 48 13.10 -1.15 1.38
C PRO A 48 12.24 -2.35 1.83
N ALA A 49 12.77 -3.22 2.67
CA ALA A 49 12.00 -4.35 3.19
C ALA A 49 10.87 -3.91 4.14
N ALA A 50 10.93 -2.68 4.65
CA ALA A 50 9.91 -2.15 5.55
C ALA A 50 8.94 -1.23 4.84
N VAL A 51 9.17 -0.89 3.57
CA VAL A 51 8.32 0.00 2.79
C VAL A 51 7.57 -0.85 1.77
N PHE A 52 6.24 -0.75 1.78
CA PHE A 52 5.38 -1.61 0.98
C PHE A 52 4.66 -0.82 -0.10
N LYS A 53 4.48 -1.45 -1.25
CA LYS A 53 3.68 -0.89 -2.34
C LYS A 53 2.34 -1.61 -2.37
N THR A 54 1.30 -0.89 -2.79
CA THR A 54 -0.06 -1.40 -2.83
C THR A 54 -0.44 -1.66 -4.27
N LEU A 55 -0.74 -2.91 -4.58
CA LEU A 55 -1.04 -3.36 -5.94
C LEU A 55 -2.48 -3.83 -6.00
N VAL A 56 -3.15 -3.56 -7.11
CA VAL A 56 -4.53 -3.98 -7.33
C VAL A 56 -4.55 -4.97 -8.49
N ALA A 57 -5.26 -6.07 -8.30
CA ALA A 57 -5.33 -7.14 -9.29
C ALA A 57 -6.76 -7.62 -9.42
N ARG A 58 -7.01 -8.35 -10.49
CA ARG A 58 -8.34 -8.83 -10.82
C ARG A 58 -8.32 -10.33 -10.97
N GLY A 59 -9.31 -11.01 -10.38
CA GLY A 59 -9.50 -12.45 -10.56
C GLY A 59 -10.24 -12.74 -11.83
N ALA A 60 -10.33 -14.03 -12.18
CA ALA A 60 -10.93 -14.47 -13.44
C ALA A 60 -12.39 -14.03 -13.59
N LYS A 61 -13.11 -13.88 -12.48
CA LYS A 61 -14.52 -13.50 -12.53
C LYS A 61 -14.75 -12.02 -12.33
N GLY A 62 -13.68 -11.21 -12.36
CA GLY A 62 -13.80 -9.76 -12.24
C GLY A 62 -13.72 -9.21 -10.83
N GLN A 63 -13.56 -10.07 -9.83
CA GLN A 63 -13.38 -9.60 -8.45
C GLN A 63 -12.02 -8.94 -8.30
N PHE A 64 -11.97 -7.80 -7.63
CA PHE A 64 -10.71 -7.10 -7.41
C PHE A 64 -10.13 -7.42 -6.04
N TYR A 65 -8.81 -7.39 -5.95
CA TYR A 65 -8.04 -7.71 -4.75
C TYR A 65 -6.89 -6.73 -4.60
N VAL A 66 -6.49 -6.51 -3.35
CA VAL A 66 -5.38 -5.59 -3.02
C VAL A 66 -4.27 -6.39 -2.39
N PHE A 67 -3.04 -6.18 -2.85
CA PHE A 67 -1.86 -6.86 -2.31
C PHE A 67 -0.80 -5.83 -1.94
N ASP A 68 -0.22 -6.00 -0.74
CA ASP A 68 0.87 -5.15 -0.29
C ASP A 68 2.14 -5.97 -0.17
N VAL A 69 3.17 -5.58 -0.89
CA VAL A 69 4.46 -6.28 -0.89
C VAL A 69 5.60 -5.27 -0.73
N PRO A 70 6.75 -5.70 -0.20
CA PRO A 70 7.89 -4.78 -0.09
C PRO A 70 8.25 -4.19 -1.45
N VAL A 71 8.66 -2.92 -1.45
CA VAL A 71 8.87 -2.19 -2.69
C VAL A 71 9.94 -2.78 -3.60
N ALA A 72 10.92 -3.48 -3.03
CA ALA A 72 11.99 -4.11 -3.82
C ALA A 72 11.60 -5.48 -4.38
N GLU A 73 10.46 -6.02 -3.97
CA GLU A 73 10.04 -7.35 -4.37
C GLU A 73 8.94 -7.29 -5.42
N ASN A 74 8.75 -8.41 -6.10
CA ASN A 74 7.68 -8.53 -7.09
C ASN A 74 6.60 -9.45 -6.56
N LEU A 75 5.36 -9.13 -6.89
CA LEU A 75 4.23 -9.98 -6.54
C LEU A 75 4.25 -11.24 -7.40
N ASP A 76 4.20 -12.40 -6.76
CA ASP A 76 4.03 -13.66 -7.47
C ASP A 76 2.54 -13.88 -7.70
N LEU A 77 2.11 -13.85 -8.96
CA LEU A 77 0.69 -13.93 -9.27
C LEU A 77 0.07 -15.25 -8.88
N LYS A 78 0.83 -16.33 -8.90
CA LYS A 78 0.33 -17.63 -8.47
C LYS A 78 0.10 -17.67 -6.97
N LYS A 79 1.06 -17.12 -6.20
CA LYS A 79 0.91 -17.03 -4.74
C LYS A 79 -0.26 -16.11 -4.39
N ALA A 80 -0.41 -15.01 -5.12
CA ALA A 80 -1.50 -14.08 -4.90
C ALA A 80 -2.85 -14.76 -5.15
N ALA A 81 -2.97 -15.49 -6.24
CA ALA A 81 -4.21 -16.21 -6.57
C ALA A 81 -4.53 -17.22 -5.47
N LYS A 82 -3.54 -17.97 -5.03
CA LYS A 82 -3.75 -18.96 -3.98
C LYS A 82 -4.23 -18.30 -2.69
N ALA A 83 -3.66 -17.13 -2.35
CA ALA A 83 -3.98 -16.43 -1.11
C ALA A 83 -5.45 -16.00 -1.06
N VAL A 84 -6.07 -15.74 -2.21
CA VAL A 84 -7.45 -15.26 -2.26
C VAL A 84 -8.42 -16.29 -2.83
N GLY A 85 -7.95 -17.52 -3.09
CA GLY A 85 -8.82 -18.59 -3.56
C GLY A 85 -9.21 -18.48 -5.03
N GLU A 86 -8.40 -17.81 -5.84
CA GLU A 86 -8.63 -17.67 -7.27
C GLU A 86 -7.77 -18.67 -8.04
N LYS A 87 -8.23 -19.06 -9.22
CA LYS A 87 -7.43 -19.91 -10.09
C LYS A 87 -6.32 -19.09 -10.74
N SER A 88 -6.60 -17.85 -11.06
CA SER A 88 -5.62 -16.98 -11.68
C SER A 88 -5.93 -15.53 -11.32
N ILE A 89 -4.90 -14.71 -11.37
CA ILE A 89 -4.99 -13.31 -11.07
C ILE A 89 -4.14 -12.55 -12.08
N GLU A 90 -4.61 -11.40 -12.51
CA GLU A 90 -3.81 -10.52 -13.36
C GLU A 90 -3.85 -9.10 -12.81
N MET A 91 -2.78 -8.36 -13.02
CA MET A 91 -2.73 -6.97 -12.58
C MET A 91 -3.70 -6.15 -13.42
N ILE A 92 -4.35 -5.16 -12.80
CA ILE A 92 -5.18 -4.22 -13.56
C ILE A 92 -4.28 -3.29 -14.36
N HIS A 93 -4.85 -2.62 -15.35
CA HIS A 93 -4.12 -1.59 -16.08
C HIS A 93 -4.03 -0.33 -15.21
N GLN A 94 -2.94 0.41 -15.37
CA GLN A 94 -2.71 1.61 -14.57
C GLN A 94 -3.88 2.59 -14.68
N LYS A 95 -4.48 2.70 -15.86
CA LYS A 95 -5.59 3.63 -16.09
C LYS A 95 -6.86 3.27 -15.33
N GLU A 96 -6.95 2.02 -14.85
CA GLU A 96 -8.11 1.58 -14.06
C GLU A 96 -7.98 1.95 -12.59
N LEU A 97 -6.78 2.31 -12.14
CA LEU A 97 -6.51 2.47 -10.71
C LEU A 97 -7.33 3.60 -10.10
N LEU A 98 -7.30 4.78 -10.71
CA LEU A 98 -7.99 5.94 -10.14
C LEU A 98 -9.50 5.74 -10.05
N PRO A 99 -10.20 5.27 -11.11
CA PRO A 99 -11.64 5.04 -10.99
C PRO A 99 -11.99 3.99 -9.95
N LEU A 100 -11.15 2.96 -9.77
CA LEU A 100 -11.42 1.90 -8.82
C LEU A 100 -11.15 2.27 -7.38
N THR A 101 -10.04 2.94 -7.13
CA THR A 101 -9.54 3.14 -5.77
C THR A 101 -9.64 4.58 -5.29
N GLY A 102 -9.63 5.54 -6.19
CA GLY A 102 -9.53 6.95 -5.84
C GLY A 102 -8.09 7.43 -5.75
N TYR A 103 -7.13 6.55 -6.02
CA TYR A 103 -5.71 6.87 -5.92
C TYR A 103 -5.03 6.76 -7.27
N VAL A 104 -3.95 7.53 -7.45
CA VAL A 104 -3.14 7.46 -8.65
C VAL A 104 -1.94 6.55 -8.44
N HIS A 105 -1.33 6.10 -9.54
CA HIS A 105 -0.10 5.31 -9.47
C HIS A 105 0.97 6.11 -8.73
N GLY A 106 1.63 5.47 -7.79
CA GLY A 106 2.62 6.12 -6.93
C GLY A 106 2.04 6.69 -5.66
N GLY A 107 0.72 6.81 -5.55
CA GLY A 107 0.05 7.30 -4.35
C GLY A 107 -1.03 6.37 -3.83
N CYS A 108 -1.05 5.13 -4.31
CA CYS A 108 -2.10 4.19 -3.91
C CYS A 108 -1.84 3.64 -2.51
N SER A 109 -2.83 3.77 -1.65
CA SER A 109 -2.77 3.29 -0.26
C SER A 109 -3.78 2.17 -0.07
N PRO A 110 -3.50 1.21 0.82
CA PRO A 110 -4.51 0.21 1.18
C PRO A 110 -5.62 0.79 2.04
N VAL A 111 -5.39 1.98 2.61
CA VAL A 111 -6.35 2.63 3.51
C VAL A 111 -7.17 3.65 2.73
N GLY A 112 -8.48 3.66 2.96
CA GLY A 112 -9.33 4.73 2.44
C GLY A 112 -9.69 4.62 0.98
N MET A 113 -9.60 3.46 0.37
CA MET A 113 -10.05 3.25 -1.00
C MET A 113 -11.55 3.50 -1.10
N LYS A 114 -12.01 3.86 -2.30
CA LYS A 114 -13.44 4.09 -2.57
C LYS A 114 -14.29 2.91 -2.13
N LYS A 115 -13.74 1.71 -2.25
CA LYS A 115 -14.42 0.49 -1.91
C LYS A 115 -13.44 -0.42 -1.19
N LEU A 116 -13.90 -1.16 -0.20
CA LEU A 116 -13.03 -2.08 0.51
C LEU A 116 -12.97 -3.39 -0.26
N PHE A 117 -11.82 -3.63 -0.90
CA PHE A 117 -11.58 -4.89 -1.60
C PHE A 117 -10.86 -5.85 -0.66
N PRO A 118 -11.03 -7.17 -0.85
CA PRO A 118 -10.23 -8.14 -0.08
C PRO A 118 -8.75 -7.84 -0.25
N ALA A 119 -8.02 -7.85 0.85
CA ALA A 119 -6.62 -7.45 0.86
C ALA A 119 -5.74 -8.50 1.51
N VAL A 120 -4.51 -8.61 1.03
CA VAL A 120 -3.50 -9.52 1.58
C VAL A 120 -2.20 -8.74 1.70
N ILE A 121 -1.54 -8.88 2.84
CA ILE A 121 -0.24 -8.24 3.09
C ILE A 121 0.80 -9.35 3.11
N ASP A 122 1.94 -9.12 2.45
CA ASP A 122 2.98 -10.13 2.45
C ASP A 122 3.39 -10.50 3.87
N ALA A 123 3.60 -11.79 4.09
CA ALA A 123 3.90 -12.34 5.41
C ALA A 123 5.14 -11.73 6.06
N SER A 124 6.06 -11.18 5.26
CA SER A 124 7.26 -10.53 5.82
C SER A 124 6.90 -9.38 6.76
N ALA A 125 5.72 -8.77 6.60
CA ALA A 125 5.30 -7.67 7.45
C ALA A 125 5.08 -8.11 8.89
N GLU A 126 4.76 -9.39 9.11
CA GLU A 126 4.51 -9.89 10.44
C GLU A 126 5.72 -9.81 11.35
N ASN A 127 6.91 -9.76 10.76
CA ASN A 127 8.16 -9.70 11.51
C ASN A 127 8.63 -8.28 11.77
N LEU A 128 7.87 -7.28 11.32
CA LEU A 128 8.22 -5.88 11.47
C LEU A 128 7.46 -5.26 12.64
N GLU A 129 8.11 -4.36 13.34
CA GLU A 129 7.44 -3.58 14.36
C GLU A 129 6.51 -2.57 13.71
N THR A 130 6.98 -1.94 12.64
CA THR A 130 6.16 -1.03 11.84
C THR A 130 6.45 -1.28 10.37
N MET A 131 5.46 -0.98 9.54
CA MET A 131 5.60 -0.98 8.09
C MET A 131 5.17 0.37 7.55
N ILE A 132 5.62 0.69 6.35
CA ILE A 132 5.35 1.99 5.74
C ILE A 132 4.58 1.77 4.45
N VAL A 133 3.49 2.51 4.28
CA VAL A 133 2.67 2.46 3.06
C VAL A 133 2.37 3.88 2.61
N SER A 134 1.90 4.03 1.37
CA SER A 134 1.49 5.33 0.87
C SER A 134 0.40 5.92 1.74
N ALA A 135 0.47 7.23 1.94
CA ALA A 135 -0.57 7.96 2.66
C ALA A 135 -1.68 8.45 1.72
N GLY A 136 -1.72 7.92 0.49
CA GLY A 136 -2.78 8.27 -0.46
C GLY A 136 -2.44 9.42 -1.38
N LYS A 137 -1.19 9.86 -1.36
CA LYS A 137 -0.74 10.97 -2.19
C LYS A 137 0.75 10.82 -2.45
N ILE A 138 1.17 11.05 -3.69
CA ILE A 138 2.60 11.01 -4.02
C ILE A 138 3.34 11.99 -3.11
N GLY A 139 4.44 11.55 -2.51
CA GLY A 139 5.22 12.38 -1.61
C GLY A 139 4.94 12.13 -0.14
N TYR A 140 3.90 11.37 0.18
CA TYR A 140 3.45 11.17 1.57
C TYR A 140 3.33 9.70 1.91
N GLN A 141 3.83 9.32 3.07
CA GLN A 141 3.80 7.93 3.56
C GLN A 141 3.36 7.94 5.01
N VAL A 142 2.84 6.81 5.47
CA VAL A 142 2.54 6.60 6.90
C VAL A 142 3.20 5.32 7.35
N GLU A 143 3.71 5.38 8.57
CA GLU A 143 4.34 4.24 9.22
C GLU A 143 3.44 3.80 10.38
N LEU A 144 3.08 2.52 10.42
CA LEU A 144 2.15 2.02 11.43
C LEU A 144 2.38 0.53 11.66
N SER A 145 1.75 0.01 12.72
CA SER A 145 1.82 -1.40 13.05
C SER A 145 1.17 -2.23 11.94
N PRO A 146 1.84 -3.31 11.48
CA PRO A 146 1.22 -4.19 10.48
C PRO A 146 -0.09 -4.80 10.97
N ARG A 147 -0.19 -5.12 12.25
CA ARG A 147 -1.42 -5.70 12.79
C ARG A 147 -2.56 -4.71 12.79
N ASP A 148 -2.25 -3.43 13.10
CA ASP A 148 -3.26 -2.38 13.06
C ASP A 148 -3.77 -2.17 11.64
N LEU A 149 -2.85 -2.15 10.68
CA LEU A 149 -3.22 -2.00 9.27
C LEU A 149 -4.09 -3.17 8.83
N ALA A 150 -3.66 -4.40 9.13
CA ALA A 150 -4.41 -5.58 8.73
C ALA A 150 -5.82 -5.57 9.30
N ALA A 151 -5.96 -5.17 10.56
CA ALA A 151 -7.28 -5.10 11.18
C ALA A 151 -8.15 -4.04 10.52
N LEU A 152 -7.57 -2.89 10.21
CA LEU A 152 -8.32 -1.79 9.61
C LEU A 152 -8.87 -2.14 8.24
N VAL A 153 -8.06 -2.77 7.39
CA VAL A 153 -8.46 -3.08 6.01
C VAL A 153 -8.92 -4.52 5.85
N ARG A 154 -9.00 -5.26 6.96
CA ARG A 154 -9.45 -6.66 6.99
C ARG A 154 -8.58 -7.54 6.11
N ALA A 155 -7.28 -7.30 6.18
CA ALA A 155 -6.30 -8.07 5.42
C ALA A 155 -5.82 -9.27 6.21
N LYS A 156 -5.33 -10.27 5.49
CA LYS A 156 -4.60 -11.36 6.11
C LYS A 156 -3.16 -11.32 5.61
N PHE A 157 -2.30 -12.07 6.24
CA PHE A 157 -0.90 -12.17 5.83
C PHE A 157 -0.70 -13.48 5.07
N ALA A 158 0.07 -13.44 4.00
CA ALA A 158 0.40 -14.63 3.22
C ALA A 158 1.67 -14.36 2.43
N ASP A 159 2.32 -15.44 2.01
CA ASP A 159 3.51 -15.33 1.16
C ASP A 159 3.09 -14.88 -0.22
N LEU A 160 3.60 -13.74 -0.67
CA LEU A 160 3.23 -13.13 -1.95
C LEU A 160 4.43 -12.86 -2.86
N ILE A 161 5.65 -13.06 -2.38
CA ILE A 161 6.85 -12.59 -3.07
C ILE A 161 7.35 -13.61 -4.07
N ALA A 162 7.66 -13.15 -5.28
CA ALA A 162 8.27 -13.98 -6.31
C ALA A 162 9.71 -14.30 -5.90
N GLU A 163 10.12 -15.54 -6.13
CA GLU A 163 11.47 -15.97 -5.81
C GLU A 163 12.41 -15.81 -6.98
#